data_a369cd0845ea50933f7be188c86ab024
#
_entry.id   a369cd0845ea50933f7be188c86ab024
#
_cell.length_a   1.000
_cell.length_b   1.000
_cell.length_c   1.000
_cell.angle_alpha   90.00
_cell.angle_beta   90.00
_cell.angle_gamma   90.00
#
_symmetry.space_group_name_H-M   'P 1'
#
loop_
_entity.id
_entity.type
_entity.pdbx_description
1 polymer ?
#
loop_
_entity_poly.entity_id
_entity_poly.type
_entity_poly.pdbx_seq_one_letter_code
_entity_poly.pdbx_strand_id
1 'polypeptide(L)'
;MRKSFWAWGWEERLPSAEVLRAVGEQLAGLFGSSLPEPRPIPWIEKAIASVPRAPAPPPASIASFCDASPEARVRHAYGRAYPDLLRGFACDFAAAPDFVCAPGSEEDVARALEACAAKGITVTPYGGGTSVVGGVEGGGRGRPACALDLARLSRVLEVDAVSRAARIQAGALGPELEERLQEHGLTLRHFPQSFEFSTLGGWIATRAGGHFATLHTRIDDAVESVRMITPAGAWASRRFPASGAGPNPDRLALGSEGILGVITEAWVRLHPAPRHRASATVAFADFLAGARACKAIAQAGLYPANCRLLDPVEAMLNGVGDGDALLLLAFESADHPLEPWMSRALELAADAGGVCPRGPVYRDGGEKARAAESTRWREAFFAAPYLQSGLVSIGILADTFETACTWDRFEALHAGVVAATSDALRRICGAGTVTCRLTHVYPDGPAPYFTMVAPVRPGAELAQWAEIKSAASEAVLAAGGTITHHHAVGRTHRPWYDHERPDPFASALRAAKRALDPEGILNPGVLLD
;
A
#
# COMPACT_ATOMS: atom_id res chain seq x y z
N MET A 1 -20.43 -9.81 -6.22
CA MET A 1 -19.81 -8.46 -6.31
C MET A 1 -18.85 -8.43 -7.48
N ARG A 2 -18.82 -7.36 -8.23
CA ARG A 2 -17.93 -7.20 -9.39
C ARG A 2 -16.77 -6.25 -9.04
N LYS A 3 -15.52 -6.70 -9.24
CA LYS A 3 -14.33 -5.86 -9.01
C LYS A 3 -14.32 -4.72 -10.03
N SER A 4 -14.14 -3.49 -9.56
CA SER A 4 -14.11 -2.32 -10.44
C SER A 4 -12.90 -2.35 -11.38
N PHE A 5 -13.08 -1.94 -12.62
CA PHE A 5 -12.01 -1.84 -13.61
C PHE A 5 -11.21 -0.53 -13.46
N TRP A 6 -11.80 0.50 -12.84
CA TRP A 6 -11.18 1.83 -12.74
C TRP A 6 -10.97 2.30 -11.30
N ALA A 7 -11.90 1.93 -10.37
CA ALA A 7 -11.92 2.37 -8.99
C ALA A 7 -11.35 1.31 -8.05
N TRP A 8 -11.27 1.64 -6.80
CA TRP A 8 -10.91 0.73 -5.73
C TRP A 8 -12.03 -0.29 -5.47
N GLY A 9 -11.68 -1.55 -5.31
CA GLY A 9 -12.55 -2.58 -4.76
C GLY A 9 -13.76 -2.98 -5.60
N TRP A 10 -14.89 -3.17 -4.92
CA TRP A 10 -16.13 -3.67 -5.50
C TRP A 10 -17.01 -2.52 -6.02
N GLU A 11 -17.58 -2.65 -7.22
CA GLU A 11 -18.43 -1.60 -7.81
C GLU A 11 -19.64 -1.28 -6.94
N GLU A 12 -20.22 -2.28 -6.32
CA GLU A 12 -21.43 -2.15 -5.48
C GLU A 12 -21.14 -1.44 -4.14
N ARG A 13 -19.88 -1.25 -3.77
CA ARG A 13 -19.44 -0.52 -2.57
C ARG A 13 -18.99 0.90 -2.84
N LEU A 14 -18.95 1.32 -4.09
CA LEU A 14 -18.65 2.71 -4.44
C LEU A 14 -19.74 3.64 -3.87
N PRO A 15 -19.39 4.85 -3.44
CA PRO A 15 -20.35 5.80 -2.88
C PRO A 15 -21.38 6.20 -3.94
N SER A 16 -22.64 6.30 -3.52
CA SER A 16 -23.71 6.78 -4.37
C SER A 16 -23.55 8.27 -4.71
N ALA A 17 -24.25 8.74 -5.76
CA ALA A 17 -24.26 10.16 -6.10
C ALA A 17 -24.79 11.05 -4.95
N GLU A 18 -25.72 10.53 -4.14
CA GLU A 18 -26.23 11.23 -2.97
C GLU A 18 -25.16 11.41 -1.89
N VAL A 19 -24.41 10.33 -1.56
CA VAL A 19 -23.28 10.41 -0.63
C VAL A 19 -22.22 11.38 -1.15
N LEU A 20 -21.90 11.35 -2.44
CA LEU A 20 -20.91 12.24 -3.05
C LEU A 20 -21.35 13.71 -3.05
N ARG A 21 -22.65 14.00 -3.21
CA ARG A 21 -23.18 15.37 -3.05
C ARG A 21 -23.01 15.85 -1.60
N ALA A 22 -23.41 15.03 -0.62
CA ALA A 22 -23.27 15.41 0.79
C ALA A 22 -21.82 15.66 1.18
N VAL A 23 -20.89 14.82 0.75
CA VAL A 23 -19.46 15.04 0.94
C VAL A 23 -18.96 16.28 0.19
N GLY A 24 -19.46 16.48 -1.03
CA GLY A 24 -19.16 17.66 -1.84
C GLY A 24 -19.59 18.97 -1.15
N GLU A 25 -20.76 19.01 -0.54
CA GLU A 25 -21.24 20.17 0.23
C GLU A 25 -20.35 20.48 1.44
N GLN A 26 -19.94 19.43 2.17
CA GLN A 26 -19.00 19.58 3.30
C GLN A 26 -17.64 20.14 2.85
N LEU A 27 -17.08 19.59 1.78
CA LEU A 27 -15.80 20.04 1.21
C LEU A 27 -15.93 21.45 0.60
N ALA A 28 -17.07 21.78 -0.02
CA ALA A 28 -17.34 23.12 -0.53
C ALA A 28 -17.34 24.16 0.61
N GLY A 29 -17.94 23.83 1.75
CA GLY A 29 -17.86 24.65 2.96
C GLY A 29 -16.44 24.85 3.47
N LEU A 30 -15.63 23.78 3.46
CA LEU A 30 -14.22 23.83 3.88
C LEU A 30 -13.34 24.67 2.94
N PHE A 31 -13.57 24.59 1.62
CA PHE A 31 -12.76 25.26 0.61
C PHE A 31 -13.31 26.62 0.19
N GLY A 32 -14.50 27.01 0.63
CA GLY A 32 -15.13 28.28 0.24
C GLY A 32 -15.48 28.36 -1.25
N SER A 33 -15.70 27.22 -1.91
CA SER A 33 -15.98 27.12 -3.34
C SER A 33 -17.01 26.03 -3.65
N SER A 34 -17.88 26.26 -4.63
CA SER A 34 -18.82 25.22 -5.08
C SER A 34 -18.09 24.12 -5.84
N LEU A 35 -18.52 22.87 -5.63
CA LEU A 35 -18.02 21.72 -6.36
C LEU A 35 -19.02 21.29 -7.43
N PRO A 36 -18.59 20.65 -8.52
CA PRO A 36 -19.48 20.16 -9.56
C PRO A 36 -20.36 19.01 -9.07
N GLU A 37 -21.50 18.84 -9.71
CA GLU A 37 -22.34 17.64 -9.53
C GLU A 37 -21.56 16.35 -9.85
N PRO A 38 -21.83 15.24 -9.15
CA PRO A 38 -21.17 13.97 -9.42
C PRO A 38 -21.36 13.52 -10.88
N ARG A 39 -20.25 13.35 -11.58
CA ARG A 39 -20.27 12.80 -12.94
C ARG A 39 -20.65 11.32 -12.91
N PRO A 40 -21.39 10.80 -13.91
CA PRO A 40 -21.75 9.39 -13.97
C PRO A 40 -20.52 8.47 -13.96
N ILE A 41 -20.60 7.37 -13.21
CA ILE A 41 -19.59 6.32 -13.20
C ILE A 41 -19.50 5.70 -14.60
N PRO A 42 -18.30 5.54 -15.17
CA PRO A 42 -18.13 4.97 -16.50
C PRO A 42 -18.50 3.48 -16.52
N TRP A 43 -19.11 3.05 -17.61
CA TRP A 43 -19.41 1.65 -17.86
C TRP A 43 -18.22 0.93 -18.46
N ILE A 44 -18.04 -0.36 -18.17
CA ILE A 44 -16.92 -1.14 -18.69
C ILE A 44 -16.94 -1.24 -20.22
N GLU A 45 -18.12 -1.25 -20.84
CA GLU A 45 -18.27 -1.28 -22.31
C GLU A 45 -17.65 -0.05 -22.97
N LYS A 46 -17.74 1.13 -22.33
CA LYS A 46 -17.08 2.35 -22.80
C LYS A 46 -15.55 2.22 -22.71
N ALA A 47 -15.06 1.65 -21.62
CA ALA A 47 -13.64 1.39 -21.44
C ALA A 47 -13.11 0.38 -22.47
N ILE A 48 -13.84 -0.71 -22.71
CA ILE A 48 -13.55 -1.73 -23.72
C ILE A 48 -13.48 -1.10 -25.13
N ALA A 49 -14.40 -0.21 -25.46
CA ALA A 49 -14.43 0.47 -26.75
C ALA A 49 -13.27 1.47 -26.93
N SER A 50 -12.69 1.98 -25.85
CA SER A 50 -11.60 2.98 -25.86
C SER A 50 -10.20 2.37 -25.85
N VAL A 51 -10.06 1.08 -25.47
CA VAL A 51 -8.74 0.47 -25.39
C VAL A 51 -8.09 0.37 -26.78
N PRO A 52 -6.83 0.79 -26.95
CA PRO A 52 -6.16 0.73 -28.23
C PRO A 52 -6.07 -0.71 -28.77
N ARG A 53 -6.04 -0.84 -30.13
CA ARG A 53 -5.75 -2.15 -30.73
C ARG A 53 -4.39 -2.65 -30.26
N ALA A 54 -4.33 -3.92 -29.79
CA ALA A 54 -3.08 -4.53 -29.38
C ALA A 54 -2.09 -4.62 -30.57
N PRO A 55 -0.86 -4.10 -30.45
CA PRO A 55 0.14 -4.21 -31.49
C PRO A 55 0.70 -5.63 -31.63
N ALA A 56 0.66 -6.46 -30.57
CA ALA A 56 1.22 -7.79 -30.57
C ALA A 56 0.25 -8.84 -29.99
N PRO A 57 0.02 -9.97 -30.68
CA PRO A 57 -0.67 -11.12 -30.08
C PRO A 57 0.26 -11.86 -29.11
N PRO A 58 -0.30 -12.67 -28.19
CA PRO A 58 0.51 -13.55 -27.37
C PRO A 58 1.29 -14.55 -28.21
N PRO A 59 2.56 -14.86 -27.88
CA PRO A 59 3.33 -15.92 -28.53
C PRO A 59 2.60 -17.26 -28.50
N ALA A 60 2.65 -18.01 -29.62
CA ALA A 60 1.90 -19.27 -29.75
C ALA A 60 2.22 -20.29 -28.65
N SER A 61 3.47 -20.34 -28.16
CA SER A 61 3.91 -21.25 -27.10
C SER A 61 3.24 -21.02 -25.74
N ILE A 62 2.65 -19.84 -25.51
CA ILE A 62 2.00 -19.46 -24.24
C ILE A 62 0.54 -19.09 -24.40
N ALA A 63 0.01 -19.10 -25.62
CA ALA A 63 -1.35 -18.64 -25.93
C ALA A 63 -2.44 -19.35 -25.12
N SER A 64 -2.22 -20.59 -24.69
CA SER A 64 -3.19 -21.38 -23.94
C SER A 64 -3.55 -20.83 -22.54
N PHE A 65 -2.71 -19.97 -21.99
CA PHE A 65 -2.97 -19.30 -20.70
C PHE A 65 -2.89 -17.76 -20.79
N CYS A 66 -3.06 -17.23 -22.01
CA CYS A 66 -3.10 -15.78 -22.25
C CYS A 66 -4.47 -15.34 -22.77
N ASP A 67 -4.86 -14.12 -22.40
CA ASP A 67 -6.08 -13.45 -22.84
C ASP A 67 -5.73 -12.08 -23.42
N ALA A 68 -6.07 -11.85 -24.69
CA ALA A 68 -5.89 -10.58 -25.40
C ALA A 68 -7.21 -9.81 -25.55
N SER A 69 -8.28 -10.23 -24.86
CA SER A 69 -9.56 -9.53 -24.92
C SER A 69 -9.43 -8.09 -24.41
N PRO A 70 -10.18 -7.14 -24.98
CA PRO A 70 -10.17 -5.76 -24.50
C PRO A 70 -10.49 -5.64 -23.01
N GLU A 71 -11.39 -6.49 -22.48
CA GLU A 71 -11.74 -6.48 -21.07
C GLU A 71 -10.55 -6.88 -20.17
N ALA A 72 -9.86 -7.98 -20.49
CA ALA A 72 -8.67 -8.39 -19.73
C ALA A 72 -7.61 -7.31 -19.71
N ARG A 73 -7.36 -6.66 -20.85
CA ARG A 73 -6.40 -5.57 -21.01
C ARG A 73 -6.77 -4.34 -20.20
N VAL A 74 -8.04 -3.92 -20.19
CA VAL A 74 -8.58 -2.81 -19.37
C VAL A 74 -8.34 -3.09 -17.89
N ARG A 75 -8.65 -4.29 -17.42
CA ARG A 75 -8.54 -4.66 -16.00
C ARG A 75 -7.10 -4.74 -15.48
N HIS A 76 -6.12 -4.84 -16.38
CA HIS A 76 -4.69 -4.94 -16.04
C HIS A 76 -3.87 -3.73 -16.52
N ALA A 77 -4.53 -2.63 -16.89
CA ALA A 77 -3.85 -1.44 -17.39
C ALA A 77 -3.15 -0.65 -16.28
N TYR A 78 -3.79 -0.53 -15.12
CA TYR A 78 -3.40 0.40 -14.07
C TYR A 78 -3.42 -0.23 -12.66
N GLY A 79 -2.73 0.46 -11.72
CA GLY A 79 -2.91 0.30 -10.29
C GLY A 79 -4.09 1.11 -9.75
N ARG A 80 -3.87 1.76 -8.57
CA ARG A 80 -4.90 2.56 -7.88
C ARG A 80 -4.37 3.89 -7.36
N ALA A 81 -3.31 4.43 -7.98
CA ALA A 81 -2.86 5.80 -7.75
C ALA A 81 -3.92 6.80 -8.21
N TYR A 82 -3.93 8.02 -7.68
CA TYR A 82 -4.85 9.06 -8.13
C TYR A 82 -4.84 9.25 -9.67
N PRO A 83 -3.69 9.29 -10.37
CA PRO A 83 -3.67 9.30 -11.84
C PRO A 83 -4.33 8.10 -12.50
N ASP A 84 -4.20 6.91 -11.89
CA ASP A 84 -4.82 5.68 -12.39
C ASP A 84 -6.34 5.74 -12.29
N LEU A 85 -6.84 6.25 -11.14
CA LEU A 85 -8.27 6.48 -10.94
C LEU A 85 -8.84 7.50 -11.94
N LEU A 86 -8.13 8.59 -12.19
CA LEU A 86 -8.52 9.61 -13.17
C LEU A 86 -8.59 9.06 -14.59
N ARG A 87 -7.53 8.40 -15.04
CA ARG A 87 -7.46 7.79 -16.38
C ARG A 87 -8.55 6.73 -16.55
N GLY A 88 -8.71 5.86 -15.55
CA GLY A 88 -9.74 4.83 -15.55
C GLY A 88 -11.16 5.43 -15.60
N PHE A 89 -11.43 6.49 -14.81
CA PHE A 89 -12.70 7.21 -14.83
C PHE A 89 -12.97 7.90 -16.19
N ALA A 90 -11.93 8.45 -16.82
CA ALA A 90 -12.01 9.04 -18.16
C ALA A 90 -12.12 8.00 -19.29
N CYS A 91 -11.99 6.71 -18.98
CA CYS A 91 -11.82 5.62 -19.96
C CYS A 91 -10.56 5.80 -20.84
N ASP A 92 -9.49 6.39 -20.32
CA ASP A 92 -8.19 6.44 -20.99
C ASP A 92 -7.37 5.21 -20.61
N PHE A 93 -7.25 4.27 -21.54
CA PHE A 93 -6.51 3.01 -21.39
C PHE A 93 -5.33 2.93 -22.36
N ALA A 94 -4.70 4.05 -22.67
CA ALA A 94 -3.53 4.11 -23.54
C ALA A 94 -2.35 3.24 -23.06
N ALA A 95 -2.23 3.03 -21.73
CA ALA A 95 -1.23 2.16 -21.13
C ALA A 95 -1.71 0.70 -20.89
N ALA A 96 -2.80 0.27 -21.52
CA ALA A 96 -3.22 -1.13 -21.42
C ALA A 96 -2.17 -2.07 -22.04
N PRO A 97 -1.90 -3.25 -21.41
CA PRO A 97 -1.02 -4.26 -21.99
C PRO A 97 -1.61 -4.81 -23.30
N ASP A 98 -0.79 -5.43 -24.14
CA ASP A 98 -1.28 -6.07 -25.37
C ASP A 98 -2.06 -7.33 -25.08
N PHE A 99 -1.64 -8.07 -24.05
CA PHE A 99 -2.33 -9.25 -23.55
C PHE A 99 -1.99 -9.49 -22.08
N VAL A 100 -2.77 -10.36 -21.46
CA VAL A 100 -2.60 -10.80 -20.06
C VAL A 100 -2.28 -12.29 -20.07
N CYS A 101 -1.24 -12.70 -19.38
CA CYS A 101 -0.95 -14.11 -19.13
C CYS A 101 -1.32 -14.47 -17.67
N ALA A 102 -2.02 -15.58 -17.48
CA ALA A 102 -2.40 -16.13 -16.18
C ALA A 102 -1.79 -17.53 -15.99
N PRO A 103 -0.49 -17.63 -15.63
CA PRO A 103 0.20 -18.90 -15.44
C PRO A 103 -0.41 -19.72 -14.31
N GLY A 104 -0.52 -21.04 -14.49
CA GLY A 104 -1.01 -21.95 -13.48
C GLY A 104 0.10 -22.66 -12.68
N SER A 105 1.35 -22.51 -13.09
CA SER A 105 2.53 -23.12 -12.47
C SER A 105 3.78 -22.24 -12.66
N GLU A 106 4.87 -22.55 -11.96
CA GLU A 106 6.17 -21.89 -12.16
C GLU A 106 6.75 -22.15 -13.54
N GLU A 107 6.50 -23.34 -14.09
CA GLU A 107 6.90 -23.69 -15.45
C GLU A 107 6.18 -22.80 -16.48
N ASP A 108 4.92 -22.46 -16.24
CA ASP A 108 4.18 -21.50 -17.07
C ASP A 108 4.78 -20.10 -16.95
N VAL A 109 5.19 -19.67 -15.75
CA VAL A 109 5.90 -18.39 -15.54
C VAL A 109 7.20 -18.39 -16.33
N ALA A 110 8.02 -19.42 -16.21
CA ALA A 110 9.28 -19.55 -16.94
C ALA A 110 9.07 -19.49 -18.46
N ARG A 111 8.10 -20.25 -18.99
CA ARG A 111 7.73 -20.23 -20.40
C ARG A 111 7.26 -18.84 -20.87
N ALA A 112 6.49 -18.14 -20.03
CA ALA A 112 6.04 -16.80 -20.36
C ALA A 112 7.22 -15.82 -20.46
N LEU A 113 8.16 -15.86 -19.50
CA LEU A 113 9.36 -15.01 -19.53
C LEU A 113 10.25 -15.32 -20.72
N GLU A 114 10.51 -16.59 -21.03
CA GLU A 114 11.28 -17.01 -22.20
C GLU A 114 10.64 -16.53 -23.51
N ALA A 115 9.35 -16.78 -23.70
CA ALA A 115 8.63 -16.40 -24.92
C ALA A 115 8.59 -14.87 -25.09
N CYS A 116 8.41 -14.11 -24.00
CA CYS A 116 8.42 -12.65 -24.04
C CYS A 116 9.82 -12.11 -24.32
N ALA A 117 10.87 -12.65 -23.71
CA ALA A 117 12.25 -12.27 -23.96
C ALA A 117 12.63 -12.47 -25.43
N ALA A 118 12.32 -13.65 -25.99
CA ALA A 118 12.59 -13.97 -27.39
C ALA A 118 11.90 -13.03 -28.41
N LYS A 119 10.83 -12.33 -28.00
CA LYS A 119 10.06 -11.40 -28.84
C LYS A 119 10.23 -9.93 -28.43
N GLY A 120 11.06 -9.63 -27.44
CA GLY A 120 11.24 -8.28 -26.93
C GLY A 120 9.98 -7.69 -26.27
N ILE A 121 9.07 -8.53 -25.76
CA ILE A 121 7.85 -8.13 -25.10
C ILE A 121 8.17 -7.84 -23.63
N THR A 122 7.74 -6.69 -23.11
CA THR A 122 7.91 -6.35 -21.69
C THR A 122 6.89 -7.09 -20.84
N VAL A 123 7.28 -7.43 -19.61
CA VAL A 123 6.44 -8.17 -18.68
C VAL A 123 6.29 -7.37 -17.37
N THR A 124 5.06 -7.04 -17.03
CA THR A 124 4.72 -6.43 -15.73
C THR A 124 4.10 -7.51 -14.85
N PRO A 125 4.80 -7.99 -13.79
CA PRO A 125 4.19 -8.89 -12.82
C PRO A 125 2.99 -8.22 -12.15
N TYR A 126 1.87 -8.92 -12.06
CA TYR A 126 0.60 -8.38 -11.57
C TYR A 126 0.03 -9.31 -10.50
N GLY A 127 -0.25 -8.76 -9.32
CA GLY A 127 -0.95 -9.45 -8.24
C GLY A 127 -2.37 -8.93 -8.12
N GLY A 128 -2.67 -8.17 -7.06
CA GLY A 128 -3.99 -7.57 -6.85
C GLY A 128 -4.27 -6.29 -7.63
N GLY A 129 -3.27 -5.68 -8.27
CA GLY A 129 -3.41 -4.41 -8.98
C GLY A 129 -3.61 -3.20 -8.04
N THR A 130 -3.09 -3.26 -6.83
CA THR A 130 -3.32 -2.26 -5.77
C THR A 130 -2.19 -1.24 -5.61
N SER A 131 -1.22 -1.21 -6.52
CA SER A 131 -0.15 -0.21 -6.51
C SER A 131 -0.73 1.21 -6.56
N VAL A 132 -0.19 2.09 -5.71
CA VAL A 132 -0.55 3.52 -5.66
C VAL A 132 0.58 4.44 -6.17
N VAL A 133 1.58 3.84 -6.84
CA VAL A 133 2.78 4.55 -7.33
C VAL A 133 3.13 4.20 -8.79
N GLY A 134 2.14 3.68 -9.56
CA GLY A 134 2.35 3.29 -10.96
C GLY A 134 3.23 2.04 -11.12
N GLY A 135 3.35 1.19 -10.10
CA GLY A 135 4.22 0.01 -10.11
C GLY A 135 3.74 -1.13 -11.03
N VAL A 136 2.46 -1.13 -11.40
CA VAL A 136 1.84 -2.17 -12.26
C VAL A 136 1.20 -1.59 -13.53
N GLU A 137 1.60 -0.39 -13.96
CA GLU A 137 1.13 0.19 -15.21
C GLU A 137 1.59 -0.67 -16.39
N GLY A 138 0.61 -1.16 -17.20
CA GLY A 138 0.82 -2.25 -18.16
C GLY A 138 1.51 -1.84 -19.47
N GLY A 139 1.70 -0.56 -19.73
CA GLY A 139 2.27 -0.07 -20.99
C GLY A 139 3.76 -0.38 -21.17
N GLY A 140 4.14 -0.90 -22.32
CA GLY A 140 5.50 -1.37 -22.65
C GLY A 140 6.51 -0.26 -23.01
N ARG A 141 6.16 1.02 -22.88
CA ARG A 141 7.05 2.16 -23.21
C ARG A 141 7.63 2.08 -24.63
N GLY A 142 6.77 1.83 -25.61
CA GLY A 142 7.18 1.69 -27.02
C GLY A 142 7.53 0.26 -27.45
N ARG A 143 7.49 -0.70 -26.52
CA ARG A 143 7.59 -2.14 -26.79
C ARG A 143 6.23 -2.80 -26.57
N PRO A 144 5.94 -3.95 -27.21
CA PRO A 144 4.79 -4.78 -26.83
C PRO A 144 4.85 -5.16 -25.35
N ALA A 145 3.68 -5.32 -24.71
CA ALA A 145 3.58 -5.48 -23.27
C ALA A 145 2.64 -6.63 -22.86
N CYS A 146 3.06 -7.38 -21.86
CA CYS A 146 2.30 -8.43 -21.20
C CYS A 146 2.12 -8.07 -19.72
N ALA A 147 0.88 -8.14 -19.20
CA ALA A 147 0.65 -8.25 -17.77
C ALA A 147 0.67 -9.74 -17.38
N LEU A 148 1.49 -10.11 -16.40
CA LEU A 148 1.61 -11.48 -15.91
C LEU A 148 0.85 -11.60 -14.59
N ASP A 149 -0.39 -12.05 -14.67
CA ASP A 149 -1.32 -12.17 -13.54
C ASP A 149 -1.08 -13.47 -12.75
N LEU A 150 -0.70 -13.35 -11.49
CA LEU A 150 -0.37 -14.46 -10.62
C LEU A 150 -1.57 -15.02 -9.84
N ALA A 151 -2.80 -14.58 -10.11
CA ALA A 151 -4.00 -14.98 -9.36
C ALA A 151 -4.21 -16.51 -9.28
N ARG A 152 -3.72 -17.29 -10.26
CA ARG A 152 -3.82 -18.75 -10.26
C ARG A 152 -2.77 -19.44 -9.37
N LEU A 153 -1.76 -18.72 -8.91
CA LEU A 153 -0.75 -19.20 -7.96
C LEU A 153 -1.13 -18.70 -6.55
N SER A 154 -2.21 -19.23 -5.96
CA SER A 154 -2.83 -18.67 -4.74
C SER A 154 -2.92 -19.65 -3.56
N ARG A 155 -2.26 -20.81 -3.63
CA ARG A 155 -2.40 -21.84 -2.60
C ARG A 155 -1.46 -21.62 -1.40
N VAL A 156 -1.94 -21.97 -0.21
CA VAL A 156 -1.09 -22.29 0.95
C VAL A 156 -0.59 -23.72 0.71
N LEU A 157 0.70 -23.88 0.46
CA LEU A 157 1.31 -25.15 0.06
C LEU A 157 1.66 -26.03 1.26
N GLU A 158 2.09 -25.39 2.35
CA GLU A 158 2.58 -26.08 3.54
C GLU A 158 2.43 -25.19 4.77
N VAL A 159 2.06 -25.77 5.92
CA VAL A 159 2.06 -25.09 7.21
C VAL A 159 2.94 -25.89 8.19
N ASP A 160 4.05 -25.28 8.60
CA ASP A 160 4.92 -25.80 9.65
C ASP A 160 4.46 -25.23 11.00
N ALA A 161 3.60 -25.99 11.69
CA ALA A 161 3.07 -25.59 12.98
C ALA A 161 4.15 -25.60 14.10
N VAL A 162 5.23 -26.38 13.93
CA VAL A 162 6.31 -26.47 14.93
C VAL A 162 7.14 -25.19 14.94
N SER A 163 7.56 -24.72 13.76
CA SER A 163 8.35 -23.50 13.62
C SER A 163 7.47 -22.26 13.36
N ARG A 164 6.14 -22.45 13.28
CA ARG A 164 5.14 -21.39 13.02
C ARG A 164 5.46 -20.62 11.75
N ALA A 165 5.47 -21.30 10.62
CA ALA A 165 5.65 -20.71 9.32
C ALA A 165 4.77 -21.37 8.26
N ALA A 166 4.54 -20.71 7.14
CA ALA A 166 3.84 -21.30 5.99
C ALA A 166 4.55 -20.98 4.68
N ARG A 167 4.51 -21.96 3.75
CA ARG A 167 4.88 -21.75 2.36
C ARG A 167 3.64 -21.44 1.55
N ILE A 168 3.60 -20.24 0.99
CA ILE A 168 2.41 -19.69 0.36
C ILE A 168 2.78 -19.16 -1.03
N GLN A 169 1.94 -19.43 -2.02
CA GLN A 169 2.10 -18.92 -3.38
C GLN A 169 1.81 -17.41 -3.43
N ALA A 170 2.52 -16.71 -4.31
CA ALA A 170 2.58 -15.26 -4.37
C ALA A 170 1.25 -14.56 -4.75
N GLY A 171 0.36 -15.26 -5.47
CA GLY A 171 -0.96 -14.76 -5.86
C GLY A 171 -2.03 -14.90 -4.78
N ALA A 172 -1.73 -15.49 -3.63
CA ALA A 172 -2.70 -15.64 -2.53
C ALA A 172 -3.14 -14.27 -2.00
N LEU A 173 -4.45 -14.03 -1.98
CA LEU A 173 -5.06 -12.82 -1.41
C LEU A 173 -5.07 -12.88 0.12
N GLY A 174 -5.04 -11.71 0.75
CA GLY A 174 -5.05 -11.60 2.20
C GLY A 174 -6.14 -12.40 2.91
N PRO A 175 -7.43 -12.26 2.56
CA PRO A 175 -8.51 -13.02 3.18
C PRO A 175 -8.36 -14.53 3.02
N GLU A 176 -7.99 -15.01 1.84
CA GLU A 176 -7.86 -16.44 1.52
C GLU A 176 -6.73 -17.10 2.32
N LEU A 177 -5.56 -16.44 2.38
CA LEU A 177 -4.44 -16.99 3.15
C LEU A 177 -4.71 -16.97 4.66
N GLU A 178 -5.32 -15.92 5.19
CA GLU A 178 -5.66 -15.85 6.62
C GLU A 178 -6.72 -16.88 7.01
N GLU A 179 -7.73 -17.14 6.18
CA GLU A 179 -8.72 -18.19 6.40
C GLU A 179 -8.04 -19.57 6.55
N ARG A 180 -7.10 -19.90 5.65
CA ARG A 180 -6.35 -21.17 5.71
C ARG A 180 -5.44 -21.27 6.94
N LEU A 181 -4.79 -20.17 7.31
CA LEU A 181 -3.92 -20.13 8.49
C LEU A 181 -4.71 -20.28 9.80
N GLN A 182 -5.93 -19.73 9.85
CA GLN A 182 -6.81 -19.84 11.02
C GLN A 182 -7.24 -21.28 11.31
N GLU A 183 -7.33 -22.16 10.30
CA GLU A 183 -7.57 -23.61 10.48
C GLU A 183 -6.51 -24.26 11.40
N HIS A 184 -5.31 -23.66 11.47
CA HIS A 184 -4.19 -24.07 12.31
C HIS A 184 -4.04 -23.24 13.60
N GLY A 185 -4.97 -22.31 13.88
CA GLY A 185 -4.86 -21.36 15.01
C GLY A 185 -3.75 -20.32 14.82
N LEU A 186 -3.28 -20.13 13.60
CA LEU A 186 -2.18 -19.24 13.23
C LEU A 186 -2.67 -18.06 12.37
N THR A 187 -1.85 -17.02 12.25
CA THR A 187 -2.10 -15.83 11.45
C THR A 187 -0.77 -15.24 10.98
N LEU A 188 -0.72 -14.69 9.78
CA LEU A 188 0.42 -13.89 9.31
C LEU A 188 0.44 -12.51 10.00
N ARG A 189 -0.70 -12.03 10.41
CA ARG A 189 -0.91 -10.73 11.07
C ARG A 189 -0.47 -9.53 10.22
N HIS A 190 -0.45 -9.69 8.90
CA HIS A 190 -0.12 -8.64 7.94
C HIS A 190 -1.38 -8.17 7.22
N PHE A 191 -1.92 -6.99 7.63
CA PHE A 191 -3.17 -6.44 7.12
C PHE A 191 -2.94 -5.03 6.56
N PRO A 192 -2.41 -4.87 5.34
CA PRO A 192 -2.36 -3.58 4.68
C PRO A 192 -3.77 -3.04 4.41
N GLN A 193 -3.92 -1.75 4.11
CA GLN A 193 -5.21 -1.17 3.76
C GLN A 193 -5.85 -1.86 2.53
N SER A 194 -5.00 -2.35 1.64
CA SER A 194 -5.37 -3.12 0.45
C SER A 194 -5.64 -4.61 0.69
N PHE A 195 -5.66 -5.08 1.93
CA PHE A 195 -5.69 -6.50 2.34
C PHE A 195 -6.66 -7.37 1.53
N GLU A 196 -7.87 -6.86 1.30
CA GLU A 196 -8.92 -7.60 0.57
C GLU A 196 -8.55 -7.88 -0.89
N PHE A 197 -7.68 -7.06 -1.50
CA PHE A 197 -7.38 -7.08 -2.93
C PHE A 197 -5.91 -7.27 -3.26
N SER A 198 -5.03 -7.27 -2.28
CA SER A 198 -3.58 -7.42 -2.48
C SER A 198 -3.09 -8.83 -2.15
N THR A 199 -1.98 -9.20 -2.76
CA THR A 199 -1.43 -10.56 -2.71
C THR A 199 -0.12 -10.61 -1.94
N LEU A 200 0.23 -11.78 -1.41
CA LEU A 200 1.51 -12.01 -0.73
C LEU A 200 2.72 -11.57 -1.56
N GLY A 201 2.77 -11.96 -2.84
CA GLY A 201 3.87 -11.57 -3.72
C GLY A 201 3.96 -10.07 -3.95
N GLY A 202 2.80 -9.39 -4.03
CA GLY A 202 2.73 -7.94 -4.10
C GLY A 202 3.29 -7.29 -2.84
N TRP A 203 2.93 -7.79 -1.65
CA TRP A 203 3.48 -7.28 -0.37
C TRP A 203 4.99 -7.41 -0.30
N ILE A 204 5.53 -8.58 -0.68
CA ILE A 204 6.97 -8.85 -0.69
C ILE A 204 7.68 -7.93 -1.69
N ALA A 205 7.16 -7.83 -2.92
CA ALA A 205 7.74 -7.02 -3.98
C ALA A 205 7.78 -5.52 -3.65
N THR A 206 6.88 -5.03 -2.79
CA THR A 206 6.76 -3.62 -2.42
C THR A 206 7.19 -3.30 -0.98
N ARG A 207 7.60 -4.29 -0.20
CA ARG A 207 7.92 -4.14 1.23
C ARG A 207 6.76 -3.53 2.02
N ALA A 208 5.55 -4.02 1.77
CA ALA A 208 4.32 -3.46 2.33
C ALA A 208 4.29 -3.45 3.87
N GLY A 209 3.67 -2.43 4.44
CA GLY A 209 3.33 -2.33 5.86
C GLY A 209 1.89 -2.74 6.13
N GLY A 210 1.63 -3.43 7.23
CA GLY A 210 0.30 -3.83 7.67
C GLY A 210 -0.20 -3.02 8.86
N HIS A 211 -1.47 -3.17 9.21
CA HIS A 211 -2.11 -2.47 10.34
C HIS A 211 -1.40 -2.68 11.68
N PHE A 212 -0.75 -3.83 11.85
CA PHE A 212 -0.04 -4.22 13.07
C PHE A 212 1.49 -4.08 12.97
N ALA A 213 1.98 -3.26 12.03
CA ALA A 213 3.41 -3.12 11.77
C ALA A 213 4.20 -2.51 12.95
N THR A 214 3.57 -1.82 13.88
CA THR A 214 4.23 -1.36 15.12
C THR A 214 4.71 -2.54 15.97
N LEU A 215 3.96 -3.66 16.04
CA LEU A 215 4.36 -4.88 16.74
C LEU A 215 5.11 -5.86 15.84
N HIS A 216 4.53 -6.18 14.67
CA HIS A 216 5.00 -7.25 13.79
C HIS A 216 5.89 -6.75 12.65
N THR A 217 6.20 -5.46 12.64
CA THR A 217 6.97 -4.77 11.60
C THR A 217 6.35 -4.91 10.20
N ARG A 218 7.16 -4.92 9.16
CA ARG A 218 6.68 -5.05 7.78
C ARG A 218 6.82 -6.48 7.30
N ILE A 219 6.31 -6.77 6.11
CA ILE A 219 6.43 -8.09 5.47
C ILE A 219 7.88 -8.57 5.38
N ASP A 220 8.84 -7.66 5.29
CA ASP A 220 10.28 -7.93 5.23
C ASP A 220 10.77 -8.85 6.35
N ASP A 221 10.22 -8.66 7.57
CA ASP A 221 10.65 -9.41 8.75
C ASP A 221 9.85 -10.70 8.95
N ALA A 222 8.72 -10.82 8.25
CA ALA A 222 7.95 -12.06 8.21
C ALA A 222 8.49 -13.06 7.18
N VAL A 223 9.16 -12.59 6.11
CA VAL A 223 9.69 -13.46 5.07
C VAL A 223 10.92 -14.23 5.56
N GLU A 224 10.86 -15.56 5.47
CA GLU A 224 11.95 -16.48 5.85
C GLU A 224 12.71 -17.04 4.64
N SER A 225 12.07 -17.11 3.47
CA SER A 225 12.71 -17.39 2.17
C SER A 225 11.79 -16.97 1.02
N VAL A 226 12.39 -16.69 -0.14
CA VAL A 226 11.69 -16.30 -1.36
C VAL A 226 12.04 -17.24 -2.50
N ARG A 227 11.04 -17.60 -3.31
CA ARG A 227 11.24 -18.24 -4.60
C ARG A 227 10.74 -17.33 -5.71
N MET A 228 11.57 -17.13 -6.73
CA MET A 228 11.35 -16.20 -7.82
C MET A 228 11.83 -16.82 -9.13
N ILE A 229 11.09 -16.62 -10.21
CA ILE A 229 11.50 -16.99 -11.57
C ILE A 229 12.01 -15.75 -12.29
N THR A 230 13.21 -15.85 -12.84
CA THR A 230 13.85 -14.78 -13.63
C THR A 230 14.10 -15.26 -15.06
N PRO A 231 14.31 -14.37 -16.03
CA PRO A 231 14.76 -14.77 -17.37
C PRO A 231 16.05 -15.59 -17.39
N ALA A 232 16.93 -15.39 -16.38
CA ALA A 232 18.19 -16.16 -16.24
C ALA A 232 18.02 -17.50 -15.50
N GLY A 233 16.84 -17.80 -14.95
CA GLY A 233 16.56 -19.05 -14.24
C GLY A 233 15.86 -18.86 -12.90
N ALA A 234 15.69 -19.96 -12.16
CA ALA A 234 15.03 -19.96 -10.88
C ALA A 234 15.97 -19.44 -9.77
N TRP A 235 15.46 -18.55 -8.94
CA TRP A 235 16.06 -18.07 -7.72
C TRP A 235 15.29 -18.63 -6.53
N ALA A 236 15.95 -19.39 -5.67
CA ALA A 236 15.33 -19.95 -4.47
C ALA A 236 16.31 -19.83 -3.30
N SER A 237 15.95 -19.08 -2.30
CA SER A 237 16.67 -19.06 -1.04
C SER A 237 16.29 -20.23 -0.15
N ARG A 238 17.10 -20.50 0.88
CA ARG A 238 16.85 -21.56 1.86
C ARG A 238 16.30 -20.93 3.14
N ARG A 239 15.32 -21.60 3.75
CA ARG A 239 14.75 -21.22 5.03
C ARG A 239 15.70 -21.59 6.18
N PHE A 240 16.24 -20.58 6.84
CA PHE A 240 17.07 -20.73 8.04
C PHE A 240 16.80 -19.60 9.05
N PRO A 241 16.72 -19.90 10.35
CA PRO A 241 16.66 -18.84 11.36
C PRO A 241 17.99 -18.10 11.43
N ALA A 242 17.96 -16.78 11.25
CA ALA A 242 19.09 -15.87 11.52
C ALA A 242 20.45 -16.30 10.89
N SER A 243 20.47 -16.75 9.64
CA SER A 243 21.69 -17.17 8.97
C SER A 243 22.70 -16.03 8.84
N GLY A 244 23.96 -16.28 9.26
CA GLY A 244 25.12 -15.39 9.04
C GLY A 244 25.95 -15.75 7.81
N ALA A 245 25.46 -16.57 6.89
CA ALA A 245 26.19 -17.06 5.72
C ALA A 245 26.20 -16.02 4.57
N GLY A 246 26.94 -14.93 4.74
CA GLY A 246 27.09 -13.86 3.74
C GLY A 246 25.87 -12.93 3.64
N PRO A 247 25.77 -12.12 2.57
CA PRO A 247 24.61 -11.28 2.31
C PRO A 247 23.33 -12.11 2.13
N ASN A 248 22.24 -11.68 2.76
CA ASN A 248 20.96 -12.37 2.65
C ASN A 248 20.36 -12.20 1.25
N PRO A 249 20.15 -13.29 0.47
CA PRO A 249 19.60 -13.21 -0.88
C PRO A 249 18.17 -12.68 -0.91
N ASP A 250 17.37 -12.93 0.12
CA ASP A 250 15.97 -12.46 0.18
C ASP A 250 15.90 -10.95 0.15
N ARG A 251 16.88 -10.26 0.78
CA ARG A 251 16.92 -8.79 0.82
C ARG A 251 17.10 -8.14 -0.56
N LEU A 252 17.55 -8.86 -1.56
CA LEU A 252 17.59 -8.37 -2.94
C LEU A 252 16.22 -8.54 -3.64
N ALA A 253 15.48 -9.59 -3.32
CA ALA A 253 14.14 -9.85 -3.86
C ALA A 253 13.07 -8.95 -3.22
N LEU A 254 13.19 -8.69 -1.89
CA LEU A 254 12.30 -7.81 -1.13
C LEU A 254 12.41 -6.37 -1.64
N GLY A 255 11.27 -5.78 -2.06
CA GLY A 255 11.24 -4.43 -2.60
C GLY A 255 11.76 -4.31 -4.03
N SER A 256 11.93 -5.43 -4.74
CA SER A 256 12.37 -5.42 -6.15
C SER A 256 11.29 -4.98 -7.14
N GLU A 257 10.05 -4.85 -6.71
CA GLU A 257 8.91 -4.39 -7.53
C GLU A 257 8.81 -5.07 -8.91
N GLY A 258 9.24 -6.33 -8.99
CA GLY A 258 9.17 -7.13 -10.21
C GLY A 258 10.24 -6.82 -11.26
N ILE A 259 11.26 -6.00 -10.97
CA ILE A 259 12.32 -5.70 -11.92
C ILE A 259 13.39 -6.80 -12.01
N LEU A 260 13.53 -7.65 -11.00
CA LEU A 260 14.55 -8.71 -10.94
C LEU A 260 14.00 -10.09 -11.29
N GLY A 261 12.70 -10.29 -11.14
CA GLY A 261 12.04 -11.56 -11.36
C GLY A 261 10.57 -11.53 -10.91
N VAL A 262 9.91 -12.64 -11.10
CA VAL A 262 8.52 -12.87 -10.69
C VAL A 262 8.53 -13.74 -9.44
N ILE A 263 8.13 -13.18 -8.29
CA ILE A 263 7.99 -13.94 -7.04
C ILE A 263 6.83 -14.92 -7.20
N THR A 264 7.06 -16.20 -6.97
CA THR A 264 6.07 -17.27 -7.15
C THR A 264 5.59 -17.87 -5.84
N GLU A 265 6.45 -17.92 -4.83
CA GLU A 265 6.10 -18.35 -3.48
C GLU A 265 7.09 -17.80 -2.44
N ALA A 266 6.70 -17.85 -1.18
CA ALA A 266 7.57 -17.53 -0.07
C ALA A 266 7.23 -18.38 1.17
N TRP A 267 8.24 -18.62 2.02
CA TRP A 267 8.01 -18.98 3.41
C TRP A 267 7.86 -17.71 4.24
N VAL A 268 6.80 -17.67 5.04
CA VAL A 268 6.51 -16.55 5.93
C VAL A 268 6.30 -17.02 7.36
N ARG A 269 6.84 -16.26 8.31
CA ARG A 269 6.65 -16.48 9.75
C ARG A 269 5.21 -16.19 10.14
N LEU A 270 4.68 -17.01 11.03
CA LEU A 270 3.34 -16.90 11.55
C LEU A 270 3.33 -16.63 13.06
N HIS A 271 2.22 -16.13 13.53
CA HIS A 271 1.95 -15.88 14.93
C HIS A 271 0.72 -16.68 15.39
N PRO A 272 0.64 -17.10 16.67
CA PRO A 272 -0.61 -17.61 17.20
C PRO A 272 -1.70 -16.54 17.14
N ALA A 273 -2.95 -16.94 16.86
CA ALA A 273 -4.07 -16.03 16.87
C ALA A 273 -4.24 -15.41 18.28
N PRO A 274 -4.34 -14.07 18.41
CA PRO A 274 -4.39 -13.43 19.71
C PRO A 274 -5.70 -13.76 20.44
N ARG A 275 -5.57 -14.13 21.73
CA ARG A 275 -6.68 -14.43 22.65
C ARG A 275 -7.03 -13.24 23.54
N HIS A 276 -6.00 -12.50 23.98
CA HIS A 276 -6.14 -11.31 24.81
C HIS A 276 -5.98 -10.07 23.93
N ARG A 277 -6.85 -9.10 24.12
CA ARG A 277 -6.80 -7.81 23.41
C ARG A 277 -7.12 -6.69 24.39
N ALA A 278 -6.37 -5.60 24.29
CA ALA A 278 -6.64 -4.37 25.01
C ALA A 278 -6.64 -3.21 24.02
N SER A 279 -7.51 -2.23 24.19
CA SER A 279 -7.55 -1.02 23.36
C SER A 279 -7.93 0.19 24.17
N ALA A 280 -7.37 1.35 23.82
CA ALA A 280 -7.69 2.64 24.41
C ALA A 280 -7.65 3.73 23.33
N THR A 281 -8.41 4.82 23.55
CA THR A 281 -8.31 6.06 22.79
C THR A 281 -7.90 7.16 23.75
N VAL A 282 -6.78 7.82 23.45
CA VAL A 282 -6.24 8.92 24.25
C VAL A 282 -6.31 10.21 23.44
N ALA A 283 -6.93 11.25 24.01
CA ALA A 283 -7.03 12.58 23.42
C ALA A 283 -5.88 13.48 23.86
N PHE A 284 -5.38 14.30 22.94
CA PHE A 284 -4.35 15.31 23.17
C PHE A 284 -4.79 16.63 22.56
N ALA A 285 -4.66 17.72 23.30
CA ALA A 285 -4.92 19.05 22.79
C ALA A 285 -3.93 19.50 21.69
N ASP A 286 -2.74 18.86 21.64
CA ASP A 286 -1.68 19.13 20.67
C ASP A 286 -1.17 17.84 20.05
N PHE A 287 -1.05 17.80 18.71
CA PHE A 287 -0.57 16.64 17.94
C PHE A 287 0.86 16.26 18.31
N LEU A 288 1.74 17.26 18.53
CA LEU A 288 3.14 16.97 18.89
C LEU A 288 3.26 16.41 20.31
N ALA A 289 2.36 16.78 21.23
CA ALA A 289 2.27 16.14 22.53
C ALA A 289 1.92 14.63 22.40
N GLY A 290 0.94 14.31 21.55
CA GLY A 290 0.62 12.93 21.18
C GLY A 290 1.80 12.19 20.54
N ALA A 291 2.58 12.85 19.71
CA ALA A 291 3.78 12.26 19.10
C ALA A 291 4.87 11.95 20.14
N ARG A 292 5.06 12.82 21.14
CA ARG A 292 5.95 12.55 22.29
C ARG A 292 5.48 11.34 23.09
N ALA A 293 4.18 11.18 23.32
CA ALA A 293 3.61 9.98 23.95
C ALA A 293 3.89 8.73 23.11
N CYS A 294 3.67 8.76 21.80
CA CYS A 294 3.99 7.67 20.88
C CYS A 294 5.46 7.26 20.96
N LYS A 295 6.38 8.23 20.98
CA LYS A 295 7.81 8.00 21.16
C LYS A 295 8.10 7.29 22.50
N ALA A 296 7.57 7.79 23.59
CA ALA A 296 7.77 7.22 24.92
C ALA A 296 7.26 5.77 25.01
N ILE A 297 6.08 5.49 24.45
CA ILE A 297 5.49 4.15 24.39
C ILE A 297 6.35 3.20 23.55
N ALA A 298 6.79 3.63 22.36
CA ALA A 298 7.62 2.81 21.48
C ALA A 298 8.98 2.49 22.10
N GLN A 299 9.61 3.46 22.78
CA GLN A 299 10.91 3.30 23.42
C GLN A 299 10.86 2.56 24.77
N ALA A 300 9.68 2.42 25.36
CA ALA A 300 9.50 1.66 26.61
C ALA A 300 9.51 0.13 26.42
N GLY A 301 9.63 -0.37 25.18
CA GLY A 301 9.65 -1.81 24.89
C GLY A 301 8.30 -2.50 25.12
N LEU A 302 7.20 -1.76 25.06
CA LEU A 302 5.86 -2.31 25.28
C LEU A 302 5.29 -3.01 24.04
N TYR A 303 5.79 -2.71 22.85
CA TYR A 303 5.39 -3.30 21.58
C TYR A 303 3.86 -3.35 21.35
N PRO A 304 3.16 -2.21 21.33
CA PRO A 304 1.73 -2.20 21.05
C PRO A 304 1.44 -2.75 19.63
N ALA A 305 0.35 -3.48 19.51
CA ALA A 305 -0.11 -3.99 18.22
C ALA A 305 -0.56 -2.84 17.28
N ASN A 306 -1.07 -1.75 17.87
CA ASN A 306 -1.39 -0.50 17.19
C ASN A 306 -1.03 0.68 18.08
N CYS A 307 -0.30 1.65 17.53
CA CYS A 307 0.03 2.93 18.15
C CYS A 307 -0.08 3.99 17.07
N ARG A 308 -1.31 4.49 16.84
CA ARG A 308 -1.64 5.37 15.72
C ARG A 308 -2.16 6.70 16.24
N LEU A 309 -1.46 7.77 15.89
CA LEU A 309 -1.85 9.11 16.23
C LEU A 309 -2.45 9.81 15.00
N LEU A 310 -3.63 10.39 15.16
CA LEU A 310 -4.34 11.19 14.16
C LEU A 310 -4.24 12.66 14.55
N ASP A 311 -4.01 13.56 13.60
CA ASP A 311 -4.20 14.97 13.85
C ASP A 311 -5.69 15.32 13.99
N PRO A 312 -6.06 16.52 14.51
CA PRO A 312 -7.46 16.87 14.71
C PRO A 312 -8.31 16.83 13.44
N VAL A 313 -7.76 17.24 12.30
CA VAL A 313 -8.49 17.28 11.02
C VAL A 313 -8.67 15.86 10.47
N GLU A 314 -7.63 15.03 10.55
CA GLU A 314 -7.72 13.61 10.17
C GLU A 314 -8.75 12.87 11.04
N ALA A 315 -8.76 13.12 12.36
CA ALA A 315 -9.73 12.54 13.28
C ALA A 315 -11.17 12.96 12.94
N MET A 316 -11.38 14.23 12.64
CA MET A 316 -12.68 14.77 12.23
C MET A 316 -13.15 14.19 10.90
N LEU A 317 -12.29 14.14 9.87
CA LEU A 317 -12.62 13.58 8.55
C LEU A 317 -13.00 12.10 8.63
N ASN A 318 -12.46 11.37 9.59
CA ASN A 318 -12.80 9.97 9.83
C ASN A 318 -13.96 9.77 10.83
N GLY A 319 -14.60 10.85 11.32
CA GLY A 319 -15.76 10.80 12.21
C GLY A 319 -15.46 10.23 13.61
N VAL A 320 -14.22 10.37 14.09
CA VAL A 320 -13.78 9.80 15.37
C VAL A 320 -13.34 10.84 16.41
N GLY A 321 -13.30 12.14 16.06
CA GLY A 321 -12.83 13.21 16.97
C GLY A 321 -13.58 14.53 16.82
N ASP A 322 -13.52 15.36 17.87
CA ASP A 322 -14.22 16.64 18.00
C ASP A 322 -13.25 17.84 18.12
N GLY A 323 -12.03 17.70 17.56
CA GLY A 323 -11.03 18.78 17.52
C GLY A 323 -9.72 18.47 18.25
N ASP A 324 -9.62 17.34 18.96
CA ASP A 324 -8.39 16.86 19.58
C ASP A 324 -7.61 15.94 18.64
N ALA A 325 -6.29 15.85 18.84
CA ALA A 325 -5.49 14.79 18.27
C ALA A 325 -5.76 13.48 19.03
N LEU A 326 -5.90 12.36 18.31
CA LEU A 326 -6.30 11.08 18.92
C LEU A 326 -5.24 10.00 18.73
N LEU A 327 -4.77 9.43 19.84
CA LEU A 327 -3.96 8.22 19.85
C LEU A 327 -4.86 6.99 19.98
N LEU A 328 -4.87 6.15 18.94
CA LEU A 328 -5.50 4.83 18.96
C LEU A 328 -4.44 3.81 19.38
N LEU A 329 -4.59 3.28 20.58
CA LEU A 329 -3.65 2.34 21.19
C LEU A 329 -4.29 0.97 21.33
N ALA A 330 -3.55 -0.10 20.94
CA ALA A 330 -4.00 -1.46 21.14
C ALA A 330 -2.83 -2.41 21.42
N PHE A 331 -3.11 -3.40 22.26
CA PHE A 331 -2.22 -4.53 22.54
C PHE A 331 -2.91 -5.85 22.22
N GLU A 332 -2.13 -6.85 21.84
CA GLU A 332 -2.61 -8.21 21.57
C GLU A 332 -1.62 -9.24 22.12
N SER A 333 -2.14 -10.33 22.69
CA SER A 333 -1.36 -11.48 23.12
C SER A 333 -2.13 -12.77 22.89
N ALA A 334 -1.42 -13.83 22.56
CA ALA A 334 -1.97 -15.19 22.52
C ALA A 334 -1.82 -15.93 23.85
N ASP A 335 -1.03 -15.41 24.78
CA ASP A 335 -0.52 -16.13 25.95
C ASP A 335 -0.96 -15.54 27.30
N HIS A 336 -0.95 -14.20 27.45
CA HIS A 336 -1.11 -13.55 28.74
C HIS A 336 -2.04 -12.32 28.69
N PRO A 337 -2.66 -11.96 29.82
CA PRO A 337 -3.42 -10.72 29.98
C PRO A 337 -2.58 -9.46 29.75
N LEU A 338 -3.22 -8.34 29.43
CA LEU A 338 -2.58 -7.14 28.87
C LEU A 338 -2.67 -5.89 29.77
N GLU A 339 -3.26 -6.01 30.95
CA GLU A 339 -3.45 -4.89 31.87
C GLU A 339 -2.15 -4.16 32.22
N PRO A 340 -1.03 -4.84 32.54
CA PRO A 340 0.22 -4.15 32.89
C PRO A 340 0.77 -3.32 31.72
N TRP A 341 0.71 -3.84 30.49
CA TRP A 341 1.18 -3.13 29.29
C TRP A 341 0.33 -1.90 29.00
N MET A 342 -0.99 -2.07 29.01
CA MET A 342 -1.93 -0.98 28.77
C MET A 342 -1.82 0.09 29.84
N SER A 343 -1.76 -0.28 31.12
CA SER A 343 -1.60 0.67 32.22
C SER A 343 -0.33 1.50 32.07
N ARG A 344 0.80 0.84 31.78
CA ARG A 344 2.07 1.55 31.58
C ARG A 344 2.03 2.49 30.37
N ALA A 345 1.42 2.07 29.27
CA ALA A 345 1.28 2.91 28.08
C ALA A 345 0.39 4.14 28.35
N LEU A 346 -0.68 3.98 29.13
CA LEU A 346 -1.56 5.09 29.52
C LEU A 346 -0.88 6.07 30.48
N GLU A 347 -0.02 5.60 31.40
CA GLU A 347 0.82 6.46 32.23
C GLU A 347 1.74 7.33 31.36
N LEU A 348 2.47 6.72 30.40
CA LEU A 348 3.34 7.45 29.48
C LEU A 348 2.57 8.46 28.62
N ALA A 349 1.34 8.13 28.23
CA ALA A 349 0.47 9.05 27.52
C ALA A 349 0.02 10.22 28.41
N ALA A 350 -0.33 9.95 29.66
CA ALA A 350 -0.72 10.97 30.64
C ALA A 350 0.45 11.93 30.97
N ASP A 351 1.68 11.40 31.12
CA ASP A 351 2.89 12.20 31.32
C ASP A 351 3.11 13.22 30.18
N ALA A 352 2.62 12.92 28.97
CA ALA A 352 2.65 13.81 27.81
C ALA A 352 1.37 14.71 27.68
N GLY A 353 0.48 14.69 28.68
CA GLY A 353 -0.75 15.48 28.68
C GLY A 353 -1.96 14.79 28.03
N GLY A 354 -1.88 13.49 27.75
CA GLY A 354 -2.98 12.72 27.18
C GLY A 354 -4.06 12.38 28.20
N VAL A 355 -5.31 12.38 27.74
CA VAL A 355 -6.48 12.02 28.56
C VAL A 355 -7.18 10.83 27.89
N CYS A 356 -7.45 9.78 28.67
CA CYS A 356 -8.23 8.62 28.23
C CYS A 356 -9.62 8.64 28.90
N PRO A 357 -10.61 9.36 28.35
CA PRO A 357 -11.85 9.70 29.06
C PRO A 357 -12.73 8.49 29.32
N ARG A 358 -12.60 7.42 28.53
CA ARG A 358 -13.42 6.19 28.64
C ARG A 358 -12.68 5.02 29.27
N GLY A 359 -11.40 5.21 29.61
CA GLY A 359 -10.54 4.13 30.05
C GLY A 359 -10.26 3.07 28.97
N PRO A 360 -9.40 2.08 29.30
CA PRO A 360 -9.10 0.97 28.42
C PRO A 360 -10.21 -0.08 28.39
N VAL A 361 -10.32 -0.78 27.26
CA VAL A 361 -11.23 -1.92 27.06
C VAL A 361 -10.41 -3.19 26.89
N TYR A 362 -10.68 -4.19 27.73
CA TYR A 362 -10.04 -5.51 27.70
C TYR A 362 -11.00 -6.58 27.17
N ARG A 363 -10.47 -7.60 26.50
CA ARG A 363 -11.24 -8.72 25.95
C ARG A 363 -10.41 -9.98 25.95
N ASP A 364 -11.03 -11.06 26.44
CA ASP A 364 -10.47 -12.39 26.49
C ASP A 364 -11.31 -13.34 25.64
N GLY A 365 -10.67 -14.29 24.96
CA GLY A 365 -11.35 -15.39 24.26
C GLY A 365 -12.27 -14.99 23.14
N GLY A 366 -12.34 -14.91 22.05
CA GLY A 366 -13.28 -14.83 20.92
C GLY A 366 -14.39 -13.78 20.95
N GLU A 367 -14.49 -12.94 21.98
CA GLU A 367 -15.49 -11.88 22.05
C GLU A 367 -15.32 -10.85 20.92
N LYS A 368 -16.41 -10.65 20.16
CA LYS A 368 -16.43 -9.75 18.99
C LYS A 368 -16.55 -8.25 19.33
N ALA A 369 -16.85 -7.91 20.60
CA ALA A 369 -17.02 -6.51 20.99
C ALA A 369 -15.70 -5.73 20.93
N ARG A 370 -15.68 -4.58 20.27
CA ARG A 370 -14.57 -3.60 20.20
C ARG A 370 -15.03 -2.28 20.80
N ALA A 371 -14.08 -1.44 21.26
CA ALA A 371 -14.43 -0.07 21.58
C ALA A 371 -15.05 0.61 20.33
N ALA A 372 -16.11 1.38 20.54
CA ALA A 372 -16.90 1.95 19.45
C ALA A 372 -16.04 2.79 18.47
N GLU A 373 -15.07 3.57 18.99
CA GLU A 373 -14.17 4.39 18.17
C GLU A 373 -13.18 3.55 17.36
N SER A 374 -12.62 2.49 17.94
CA SER A 374 -11.71 1.60 17.19
C SER A 374 -12.42 0.83 16.09
N THR A 375 -13.73 0.59 16.26
CA THR A 375 -14.58 -0.02 15.23
C THR A 375 -14.91 0.99 14.13
N ARG A 376 -15.35 2.20 14.48
CA ARG A 376 -15.62 3.29 13.50
C ARG A 376 -14.39 3.64 12.69
N TRP A 377 -13.23 3.81 13.35
CA TRP A 377 -11.98 4.06 12.66
C TRP A 377 -11.65 2.94 11.65
N ARG A 378 -11.77 1.70 12.06
CA ARG A 378 -11.49 0.57 11.15
C ARG A 378 -12.43 0.56 9.95
N GLU A 379 -13.72 0.80 10.17
CA GLU A 379 -14.71 0.90 9.10
C GLU A 379 -14.37 2.05 8.15
N ALA A 380 -14.05 3.24 8.69
CA ALA A 380 -13.61 4.40 7.90
C ALA A 380 -12.31 4.09 7.14
N PHE A 381 -11.34 3.44 7.78
CA PHE A 381 -10.07 3.06 7.15
C PHE A 381 -10.25 2.14 5.93
N PHE A 382 -11.16 1.16 5.98
CA PHE A 382 -11.46 0.30 4.84
C PHE A 382 -12.42 0.94 3.83
N ALA A 383 -13.20 1.93 4.23
CA ALA A 383 -14.09 2.68 3.33
C ALA A 383 -13.36 3.82 2.59
N ALA A 384 -12.28 4.36 3.16
CA ALA A 384 -11.57 5.51 2.60
C ALA A 384 -11.14 5.36 1.13
N PRO A 385 -10.61 4.21 0.65
CA PRO A 385 -10.26 4.05 -0.76
C PRO A 385 -11.45 4.09 -1.71
N TYR A 386 -12.62 3.64 -1.26
CA TYR A 386 -13.85 3.73 -2.04
C TYR A 386 -14.31 5.19 -2.18
N LEU A 387 -14.28 5.93 -1.06
CA LEU A 387 -14.60 7.35 -1.07
C LEU A 387 -13.61 8.12 -1.95
N GLN A 388 -12.31 7.90 -1.80
CA GLN A 388 -11.26 8.50 -2.62
C GLN A 388 -11.54 8.31 -4.13
N SER A 389 -11.93 7.10 -4.53
CA SER A 389 -12.30 6.82 -5.92
C SER A 389 -13.51 7.65 -6.36
N GLY A 390 -14.55 7.74 -5.52
CA GLY A 390 -15.77 8.51 -5.81
C GLY A 390 -15.51 10.01 -5.96
N LEU A 391 -14.59 10.56 -5.16
CA LEU A 391 -14.23 11.99 -5.17
C LEU A 391 -13.72 12.49 -6.54
N VAL A 392 -13.13 11.62 -7.35
CA VAL A 392 -12.76 11.94 -8.74
C VAL A 392 -13.96 12.45 -9.55
N SER A 393 -15.15 11.92 -9.29
CA SER A 393 -16.37 12.29 -10.02
C SER A 393 -16.86 13.72 -9.75
N ILE A 394 -16.50 14.30 -8.60
CA ILE A 394 -16.84 15.66 -8.20
C ILE A 394 -15.65 16.63 -8.29
N GLY A 395 -14.61 16.26 -9.04
CA GLY A 395 -13.46 17.13 -9.29
C GLY A 395 -12.60 17.41 -8.05
N ILE A 396 -12.49 16.44 -7.15
CA ILE A 396 -11.64 16.49 -5.97
C ILE A 396 -10.41 15.61 -6.17
N LEU A 397 -9.24 16.18 -5.96
CA LEU A 397 -8.00 15.47 -5.71
C LEU A 397 -8.03 15.00 -4.27
N ALA A 398 -7.98 13.69 -4.06
CA ALA A 398 -7.72 13.07 -2.78
C ALA A 398 -6.59 12.07 -2.99
N ASP A 399 -5.41 12.38 -2.51
CA ASP A 399 -4.23 11.50 -2.61
C ASP A 399 -3.45 11.50 -1.31
N THR A 400 -2.57 10.54 -1.20
CA THR A 400 -1.77 10.33 0.00
C THR A 400 -0.30 10.17 -0.35
N PHE A 401 0.55 10.51 0.59
CA PHE A 401 1.97 10.19 0.58
C PHE A 401 2.44 9.92 2.00
N GLU A 402 3.54 9.25 2.13
CA GLU A 402 4.03 8.84 3.44
C GLU A 402 5.56 8.77 3.45
N THR A 403 6.14 8.82 4.63
CA THR A 403 7.58 8.82 4.82
C THR A 403 7.93 8.13 6.15
N ALA A 404 9.19 8.04 6.45
CA ALA A 404 9.71 7.75 7.79
C ALA A 404 10.94 8.61 8.06
N CYS A 405 11.15 8.97 9.33
CA CYS A 405 12.32 9.70 9.78
C CYS A 405 12.67 9.31 11.22
N THR A 406 13.84 9.68 11.69
CA THR A 406 14.21 9.55 13.10
C THR A 406 13.46 10.56 13.98
N TRP A 407 13.29 10.26 15.28
CA TRP A 407 12.54 11.10 16.20
C TRP A 407 13.09 12.53 16.34
N ASP A 408 14.40 12.70 16.23
CA ASP A 408 15.05 14.02 16.30
C ASP A 408 14.70 14.93 15.11
N ARG A 409 14.29 14.35 13.99
CA ARG A 409 13.91 15.09 12.77
C ARG A 409 12.40 15.29 12.63
N PHE A 410 11.59 14.55 13.37
CA PHE A 410 10.15 14.45 13.13
C PHE A 410 9.43 15.81 13.18
N GLU A 411 9.65 16.63 14.22
CA GLU A 411 8.94 17.91 14.37
C GLU A 411 9.23 18.86 13.22
N ALA A 412 10.50 18.98 12.82
CA ALA A 412 10.91 19.80 11.68
C ALA A 412 10.39 19.26 10.33
N LEU A 413 10.43 17.94 10.15
CA LEU A 413 9.87 17.29 8.96
C LEU A 413 8.37 17.53 8.86
N HIS A 414 7.63 17.28 9.93
CA HIS A 414 6.19 17.49 9.96
C HIS A 414 5.82 18.94 9.58
N ALA A 415 6.44 19.92 10.26
CA ALA A 415 6.18 21.33 10.00
C ALA A 415 6.53 21.74 8.56
N GLY A 416 7.70 21.31 8.05
CA GLY A 416 8.15 21.63 6.70
C GLY A 416 7.28 21.02 5.61
N VAL A 417 6.93 19.73 5.75
CA VAL A 417 6.09 19.01 4.78
C VAL A 417 4.67 19.57 4.75
N VAL A 418 4.06 19.82 5.92
CA VAL A 418 2.71 20.43 6.01
C VAL A 418 2.71 21.82 5.39
N ALA A 419 3.71 22.68 5.69
CA ALA A 419 3.80 24.01 5.14
C ALA A 419 3.96 24.01 3.62
N ALA A 420 4.90 23.22 3.08
CA ALA A 420 5.16 23.14 1.64
C ALA A 420 3.96 22.58 0.86
N THR A 421 3.34 21.52 1.39
CA THR A 421 2.16 20.91 0.74
C THR A 421 0.96 21.84 0.78
N SER A 422 0.70 22.52 1.92
CA SER A 422 -0.39 23.50 2.05
C SER A 422 -0.20 24.70 1.12
N ASP A 423 1.04 25.18 0.96
CA ASP A 423 1.36 26.25 0.02
C ASP A 423 1.11 25.83 -1.43
N ALA A 424 1.59 24.63 -1.81
CA ALA A 424 1.35 24.06 -3.14
C ALA A 424 -0.15 23.93 -3.44
N LEU A 425 -0.95 23.38 -2.50
CA LEU A 425 -2.41 23.26 -2.65
C LEU A 425 -3.07 24.62 -2.88
N ARG A 426 -2.74 25.64 -2.08
CA ARG A 426 -3.28 27.00 -2.24
C ARG A 426 -2.89 27.63 -3.57
N ARG A 427 -1.61 27.55 -3.94
CA ARG A 427 -1.08 28.15 -5.17
C ARG A 427 -1.63 27.50 -6.43
N ILE A 428 -1.75 26.17 -6.44
CA ILE A 428 -2.11 25.38 -7.63
C ILE A 428 -3.63 25.23 -7.76
N CYS A 429 -4.33 24.97 -6.66
CA CYS A 429 -5.77 24.67 -6.63
C CYS A 429 -6.62 25.82 -6.08
N GLY A 430 -6.01 26.86 -5.47
CA GLY A 430 -6.71 27.96 -4.81
C GLY A 430 -7.14 27.65 -3.37
N ALA A 431 -7.36 26.36 -3.07
CA ALA A 431 -7.72 25.85 -1.75
C ALA A 431 -7.25 24.40 -1.60
N GLY A 432 -7.26 23.89 -0.38
CA GLY A 432 -6.93 22.52 -0.07
C GLY A 432 -6.50 22.33 1.37
N THR A 433 -6.48 21.11 1.82
CA THR A 433 -6.01 20.72 3.15
C THR A 433 -5.05 19.55 3.07
N VAL A 434 -4.10 19.52 4.00
CA VAL A 434 -3.23 18.38 4.25
C VAL A 434 -3.35 17.98 5.70
N THR A 435 -3.56 16.71 5.96
CA THR A 435 -3.63 16.12 7.31
C THR A 435 -2.45 15.20 7.53
N CYS A 436 -2.17 14.86 8.79
CA CYS A 436 -1.11 13.95 9.16
C CYS A 436 -1.58 12.94 10.19
N ARG A 437 -1.19 11.67 9.99
CA ARG A 437 -1.27 10.65 11.04
C ARG A 437 0.07 9.91 11.16
N LEU A 438 0.41 9.49 12.36
CA LEU A 438 1.46 8.50 12.56
C LEU A 438 0.85 7.12 12.36
N THR A 439 1.07 6.53 11.18
CA THR A 439 0.48 5.22 10.83
C THR A 439 1.22 4.09 11.55
N HIS A 440 2.54 4.20 11.64
CA HIS A 440 3.41 3.26 12.35
C HIS A 440 4.39 4.04 13.21
N VAL A 441 4.78 3.44 14.32
CA VAL A 441 5.69 4.04 15.29
C VAL A 441 6.72 3.00 15.69
N TYR A 442 7.98 3.37 15.61
CA TYR A 442 9.13 2.53 15.95
C TYR A 442 9.98 3.18 17.04
N PRO A 443 10.83 2.43 17.76
CA PRO A 443 11.71 3.01 18.77
C PRO A 443 12.63 4.11 18.24
N ASP A 444 13.05 4.02 16.99
CA ASP A 444 13.97 4.94 16.31
C ASP A 444 13.26 6.08 15.55
N GLY A 445 11.98 5.93 15.20
CA GLY A 445 11.25 6.99 14.50
C GLY A 445 9.81 6.65 14.15
N PRO A 446 9.00 7.66 13.76
CA PRO A 446 7.65 7.46 13.27
C PRO A 446 7.62 7.32 11.75
N ALA A 447 6.52 6.76 11.24
CA ALA A 447 6.14 6.82 9.84
C ALA A 447 4.90 7.73 9.67
N PRO A 448 5.10 9.04 9.46
CA PRO A 448 4.02 9.96 9.18
C PRO A 448 3.41 9.70 7.80
N TYR A 449 2.09 9.78 7.76
CA TYR A 449 1.25 9.57 6.59
C TYR A 449 0.41 10.80 6.38
N PHE A 450 0.52 11.40 5.22
CA PHE A 450 -0.16 12.64 4.87
C PHE A 450 -1.30 12.35 3.89
N THR A 451 -2.45 12.98 4.12
CA THR A 451 -3.59 12.97 3.20
C THR A 451 -3.79 14.38 2.69
N MET A 452 -3.83 14.56 1.38
CA MET A 452 -4.09 15.84 0.74
C MET A 452 -5.41 15.82 -0.02
N VAL A 453 -6.23 16.85 0.19
CA VAL A 453 -7.54 17.00 -0.44
C VAL A 453 -7.67 18.42 -1.00
N ALA A 454 -8.03 18.55 -2.27
CA ALA A 454 -8.20 19.86 -2.93
C ALA A 454 -9.18 19.79 -4.10
N PRO A 455 -9.87 20.91 -4.42
CA PRO A 455 -10.61 21.01 -5.68
C PRO A 455 -9.62 21.11 -6.84
N VAL A 456 -9.92 20.45 -7.96
CA VAL A 456 -9.06 20.50 -9.16
C VAL A 456 -9.82 21.04 -10.35
N ARG A 457 -9.08 21.69 -11.26
CA ARG A 457 -9.66 22.24 -12.48
C ARG A 457 -9.85 21.14 -13.52
N PRO A 458 -11.05 21.04 -14.14
CA PRO A 458 -11.31 20.11 -15.21
C PRO A 458 -10.27 20.21 -16.34
N GLY A 459 -9.69 19.07 -16.73
CA GLY A 459 -8.65 18.97 -17.77
C GLY A 459 -7.22 19.30 -17.30
N ALA A 460 -7.04 19.77 -16.06
CA ALA A 460 -5.73 20.04 -15.46
C ALA A 460 -5.38 19.13 -14.29
N GLU A 461 -6.23 18.15 -13.98
CA GLU A 461 -6.16 17.33 -12.76
C GLU A 461 -4.81 16.64 -12.60
N LEU A 462 -4.32 16.00 -13.69
CA LEU A 462 -3.02 15.28 -13.68
C LEU A 462 -1.85 16.26 -13.50
N ALA A 463 -1.88 17.41 -14.16
CA ALA A 463 -0.81 18.41 -14.04
C ALA A 463 -0.78 19.02 -12.64
N GLN A 464 -1.94 19.37 -12.08
CA GLN A 464 -2.05 19.89 -10.72
C GLN A 464 -1.58 18.87 -9.69
N TRP A 465 -2.00 17.61 -9.82
CA TRP A 465 -1.53 16.52 -8.98
C TRP A 465 -0.01 16.37 -9.03
N ALA A 466 0.57 16.34 -10.24
CA ALA A 466 2.00 16.14 -10.42
C ALA A 466 2.83 17.25 -9.75
N GLU A 467 2.39 18.52 -9.88
CA GLU A 467 3.07 19.65 -9.27
C GLU A 467 2.98 19.63 -7.74
N ILE A 468 1.81 19.30 -7.17
CA ILE A 468 1.62 19.17 -5.71
C ILE A 468 2.45 18.00 -5.16
N LYS A 469 2.40 16.84 -5.84
CA LYS A 469 3.16 15.64 -5.45
C LYS A 469 4.66 15.91 -5.47
N SER A 470 5.14 16.66 -6.46
CA SER A 470 6.55 17.08 -6.54
C SER A 470 6.94 17.92 -5.33
N ALA A 471 6.17 18.97 -5.04
CA ALA A 471 6.45 19.85 -3.91
C ALA A 471 6.46 19.10 -2.56
N ALA A 472 5.51 18.19 -2.36
CA ALA A 472 5.46 17.33 -1.17
C ALA A 472 6.66 16.39 -1.07
N SER A 473 7.04 15.73 -2.17
CA SER A 473 8.17 14.80 -2.21
C SER A 473 9.51 15.51 -1.99
N GLU A 474 9.69 16.69 -2.56
CA GLU A 474 10.88 17.53 -2.35
C GLU A 474 10.99 17.97 -0.89
N ALA A 475 9.87 18.37 -0.26
CA ALA A 475 9.84 18.74 1.15
C ALA A 475 10.21 17.56 2.07
N VAL A 476 9.74 16.35 1.76
CA VAL A 476 10.09 15.14 2.50
C VAL A 476 11.61 14.90 2.46
N LEU A 477 12.22 14.90 1.27
CA LEU A 477 13.66 14.66 1.14
C LEU A 477 14.48 15.79 1.76
N ALA A 478 14.09 17.06 1.57
CA ALA A 478 14.79 18.20 2.14
C ALA A 478 14.81 18.16 3.68
N ALA A 479 13.75 17.62 4.30
CA ALA A 479 13.67 17.42 5.74
C ALA A 479 14.36 16.13 6.23
N GLY A 480 14.98 15.35 5.33
CA GLY A 480 15.69 14.10 5.66
C GLY A 480 14.79 12.90 5.96
N GLY A 481 13.57 12.91 5.44
CA GLY A 481 12.70 11.73 5.38
C GLY A 481 13.02 10.83 4.19
N THR A 482 12.62 9.55 4.24
CA THR A 482 12.65 8.68 3.06
C THR A 482 11.48 8.99 2.14
N ILE A 483 11.64 8.81 0.83
CA ILE A 483 10.56 9.10 -0.13
C ILE A 483 9.32 8.22 0.08
N THR A 484 9.49 7.06 0.65
CA THR A 484 8.38 6.14 0.96
C THR A 484 8.74 5.18 2.09
N HIS A 485 7.78 4.89 2.95
CA HIS A 485 7.90 3.87 4.00
C HIS A 485 7.29 2.52 3.55
N HIS A 486 6.13 2.52 2.87
CA HIS A 486 5.41 1.29 2.52
C HIS A 486 4.57 1.34 1.21
N HIS A 487 4.49 2.51 0.52
CA HIS A 487 3.79 2.60 -0.77
C HIS A 487 4.63 2.09 -1.95
N ALA A 488 5.92 1.81 -1.74
CA ALA A 488 6.90 1.50 -2.75
C ALA A 488 7.35 2.70 -3.58
N VAL A 489 8.33 2.48 -4.44
CA VAL A 489 8.88 3.52 -5.31
C VAL A 489 8.06 3.65 -6.61
N GLY A 490 7.81 2.56 -7.29
CA GLY A 490 7.11 2.53 -8.55
C GLY A 490 7.76 3.43 -9.60
N ARG A 491 6.90 4.05 -10.41
CA ARG A 491 7.28 5.12 -11.35
C ARG A 491 7.15 6.50 -10.72
N THR A 492 6.20 6.65 -9.80
CA THR A 492 5.88 7.95 -9.19
C THR A 492 6.99 8.48 -8.31
N HIS A 493 7.55 7.66 -7.43
CA HIS A 493 8.57 8.10 -6.46
C HIS A 493 10.00 7.96 -7.00
N ARG A 494 10.18 7.35 -8.16
CA ARG A 494 11.51 7.09 -8.73
C ARG A 494 12.42 8.32 -8.85
N PRO A 495 11.97 9.51 -9.30
CA PRO A 495 12.85 10.67 -9.41
C PRO A 495 13.54 11.03 -8.08
N TRP A 496 12.80 10.94 -6.97
CA TRP A 496 13.32 11.23 -5.63
C TRP A 496 14.13 10.06 -5.06
N TYR A 497 13.74 8.82 -5.35
CA TYR A 497 14.52 7.63 -4.97
C TYR A 497 15.90 7.63 -5.64
N ASP A 498 16.02 8.14 -6.85
CA ASP A 498 17.32 8.29 -7.55
C ASP A 498 18.28 9.22 -6.79
N HIS A 499 17.76 10.19 -6.02
CA HIS A 499 18.55 11.06 -5.15
C HIS A 499 18.80 10.46 -3.74
N GLU A 500 17.89 9.61 -3.25
CA GLU A 500 17.99 9.00 -1.92
C GLU A 500 19.00 7.83 -1.89
N ARG A 501 19.04 7.03 -2.92
CA ARG A 501 19.89 5.83 -2.97
C ARG A 501 21.36 6.17 -3.26
N PRO A 502 22.34 5.51 -2.58
CA PRO A 502 23.74 5.69 -2.90
C PRO A 502 24.08 5.25 -4.33
N ASP A 503 24.93 5.99 -5.05
CA ASP A 503 25.37 5.66 -6.42
C ASP A 503 26.01 4.26 -6.57
N PRO A 504 26.87 3.79 -5.63
CA PRO A 504 27.39 2.43 -5.70
C PRO A 504 26.31 1.37 -5.60
N PHE A 505 25.27 1.59 -4.76
CA PHE A 505 24.13 0.69 -4.67
C PHE A 505 23.31 0.68 -5.97
N ALA A 506 23.07 1.85 -6.56
CA ALA A 506 22.38 1.96 -7.86
C ALA A 506 23.13 1.16 -8.95
N SER A 507 24.46 1.23 -8.96
CA SER A 507 25.32 0.49 -9.89
C SER A 507 25.23 -1.01 -9.67
N ALA A 508 25.25 -1.46 -8.41
CA ALA A 508 25.11 -2.87 -8.05
C ALA A 508 23.72 -3.42 -8.43
N LEU A 509 22.64 -2.65 -8.19
CA LEU A 509 21.29 -3.03 -8.55
C LEU A 509 21.11 -3.14 -10.07
N ARG A 510 21.69 -2.23 -10.87
CA ARG A 510 21.71 -2.33 -12.34
C ARG A 510 22.50 -3.55 -12.81
N ALA A 511 23.59 -3.91 -12.16
CA ALA A 511 24.35 -5.12 -12.47
C ALA A 511 23.53 -6.39 -12.18
N ALA A 512 22.87 -6.45 -11.04
CA ALA A 512 21.94 -7.54 -10.71
C ALA A 512 20.80 -7.65 -11.73
N LYS A 513 20.18 -6.52 -12.10
CA LYS A 513 19.14 -6.48 -13.14
C LYS A 513 19.66 -7.09 -14.46
N ARG A 514 20.81 -6.67 -14.95
CA ARG A 514 21.40 -7.22 -16.21
C ARG A 514 21.72 -8.71 -16.11
N ALA A 515 22.13 -9.19 -14.93
CA ALA A 515 22.44 -10.60 -14.73
C ALA A 515 21.17 -11.49 -14.72
N LEU A 516 20.07 -10.99 -14.14
CA LEU A 516 18.84 -11.74 -13.95
C LEU A 516 17.83 -11.55 -15.10
N ASP A 517 17.89 -10.41 -15.78
CA ASP A 517 17.03 -10.03 -16.89
C ASP A 517 17.84 -9.37 -18.03
N PRO A 518 18.62 -10.16 -18.77
CA PRO A 518 19.55 -9.64 -19.78
C PRO A 518 18.85 -8.83 -20.90
N GLU A 519 17.62 -9.22 -21.27
CA GLU A 519 16.83 -8.57 -22.32
C GLU A 519 16.04 -7.34 -21.81
N GLY A 520 16.09 -7.06 -20.52
CA GLY A 520 15.44 -5.92 -19.90
C GLY A 520 13.92 -5.93 -20.11
N ILE A 521 13.28 -7.08 -19.99
CA ILE A 521 11.83 -7.21 -20.20
C ILE A 521 11.01 -6.91 -18.95
N LEU A 522 11.58 -7.11 -17.76
CA LEU A 522 10.83 -7.07 -16.51
C LEU A 522 10.60 -5.63 -16.03
N ASN A 523 9.34 -5.26 -15.91
CA ASN A 523 8.77 -4.04 -15.32
C ASN A 523 9.57 -2.74 -15.61
N PRO A 524 9.75 -2.36 -16.89
CA PRO A 524 10.62 -1.25 -17.27
C PRO A 524 10.14 0.09 -16.71
N GLY A 525 11.08 0.91 -16.22
CA GLY A 525 10.83 2.24 -15.67
C GLY A 525 10.39 2.26 -14.20
N VAL A 526 10.32 1.11 -13.55
CA VAL A 526 10.13 0.98 -12.10
C VAL A 526 11.51 0.83 -11.46
N LEU A 527 11.79 1.51 -10.36
CA LEU A 527 13.07 1.53 -9.62
C LEU A 527 14.31 1.95 -10.44
N LEU A 528 14.42 1.48 -11.66
CA LEU A 528 15.53 1.70 -12.60
C LEU A 528 15.01 2.15 -13.97
N ASP A 529 15.93 2.70 -14.79
CA ASP A 529 15.66 3.03 -16.22
C ASP A 529 15.50 1.80 -17.08
#